data_db7717a14629753725751fd80433a3b8
#
_entry.id   db7717a14629753725751fd80433a3b8
#
_cell.length_a   1.000
_cell.length_b   1.000
_cell.length_c   1.000
_cell.angle_alpha   90.00
_cell.angle_beta   90.00
_cell.angle_gamma   90.00
#
_symmetry.space_group_name_H-M   'P 1'
#
loop_
_entity.id
_entity.type
_entity.pdbx_description
1 polymer ?
#
loop_
_entity_poly.entity_id
_entity_poly.type
_entity_poly.pdbx_seq_one_letter_code
_entity_poly.pdbx_strand_id
1 'polypeptide(L)'
;FRNVTGVQTCALPICIGAENDVNLPNLYADANPHAAAVTAAASALAKRIDADAVLSLTYTGYSARLMAACRPSAPIIAATPDGASARVLGCFRGVVPMVVERPSEIEDAIPMALDRARALGHVRSGDRVVVCASRLSPRSDADTVWLHTEP
;
A
#
# COMPACT_ATOMS: atom_id res chain seq x y z
N PHE A 1 -3.46 22.06 30.99
CA PHE A 1 -3.99 21.87 29.62
C PHE A 1 -5.21 21.03 29.71
N ARG A 2 -6.37 21.67 29.77
CA ARG A 2 -7.66 20.99 29.85
C ARG A 2 -8.18 20.79 28.43
N ASN A 3 -8.24 19.55 28.03
CA ASN A 3 -9.25 18.91 27.22
C ASN A 3 -9.83 19.70 26.02
N VAL A 4 -9.12 19.66 24.94
CA VAL A 4 -9.77 19.59 23.61
C VAL A 4 -9.85 18.07 23.31
N THR A 5 -10.77 17.43 23.98
CA THR A 5 -10.75 15.99 24.16
C THR A 5 -11.05 15.16 22.92
N GLY A 6 -11.79 15.70 21.95
CA GLY A 6 -12.16 14.96 20.74
C GLY A 6 -11.02 14.80 19.74
N VAL A 7 -10.27 15.87 19.50
CA VAL A 7 -9.17 15.86 18.51
C VAL A 7 -7.95 15.12 19.07
N GLN A 8 -7.70 15.26 20.37
CA GLN A 8 -6.57 14.61 21.03
C GLN A 8 -6.75 13.10 21.13
N THR A 9 -7.98 12.63 21.32
CA THR A 9 -8.29 11.19 21.35
C THR A 9 -8.16 10.54 19.97
N CYS A 10 -8.42 11.29 18.89
CA CYS A 10 -8.17 10.81 17.53
C CYS A 10 -6.69 10.90 17.13
N ALA A 11 -5.97 11.90 17.59
CA ALA A 11 -4.55 12.10 17.22
C ALA A 11 -3.61 11.14 17.98
N LEU A 12 -3.87 10.84 19.25
CA LEU A 12 -3.04 9.96 20.06
C LEU A 12 -2.91 8.53 19.49
N PRO A 13 -4.00 7.86 19.07
CA PRO A 13 -3.88 6.56 18.41
C PRO A 13 -3.13 6.63 17.07
N ILE A 14 -3.21 7.76 16.38
CA ILE A 14 -2.51 7.98 15.11
C ILE A 14 -1.00 8.15 15.33
N CYS A 15 -0.60 8.79 16.42
CA CYS A 15 0.81 9.04 16.72
C CYS A 15 1.49 7.88 17.46
N ILE A 16 0.77 7.21 18.36
CA ILE A 16 1.33 6.15 19.21
C ILE A 16 1.38 4.80 18.49
N GLY A 17 0.49 4.55 17.54
CA GLY A 17 0.43 3.30 16.79
C GLY A 17 1.56 3.10 15.76
N ALA A 18 2.53 4.02 15.69
CA ALA A 18 3.61 3.92 14.72
C ALA A 18 4.75 2.98 15.16
N GLU A 19 4.81 2.57 16.42
CA GLU A 19 6.01 1.91 16.92
C GLU A 19 5.90 0.43 17.27
N ASN A 20 4.72 -0.15 17.36
CA ASN A 20 4.61 -1.53 17.83
C ASN A 20 3.71 -2.39 16.96
N ASP A 21 4.21 -3.57 16.71
CA ASP A 21 3.59 -4.78 16.19
C ASP A 21 2.40 -4.58 15.25
N VAL A 22 2.54 -5.15 14.07
CA VAL A 22 1.48 -5.26 13.06
C VAL A 22 0.34 -6.11 13.64
N ASN A 23 -0.32 -5.57 14.63
CA ASN A 23 -1.59 -6.11 15.08
C ASN A 23 -2.62 -5.64 14.07
N LEU A 24 -2.91 -6.47 13.08
CA LEU A 24 -3.99 -6.23 12.13
C LEU A 24 -5.27 -6.00 12.95
N PRO A 25 -5.88 -4.81 12.89
CA PRO A 25 -7.10 -4.56 13.63
C PRO A 25 -8.16 -5.61 13.29
N ASN A 26 -9.01 -5.97 14.23
CA ASN A 26 -10.16 -6.88 14.04
C ASN A 26 -11.12 -6.47 12.90
N LEU A 27 -10.94 -5.28 12.30
CA LEU A 27 -11.62 -4.84 11.09
C LEU A 27 -11.41 -5.78 9.89
N TYR A 28 -10.44 -6.67 9.96
CA TYR A 28 -10.10 -7.63 8.92
C TYR A 28 -10.16 -9.08 9.41
N ALA A 29 -11.02 -9.35 10.40
CA ALA A 29 -11.24 -10.72 10.90
C ALA A 29 -11.61 -11.70 9.78
N ASP A 30 -12.28 -11.20 8.73
CA ASP A 30 -12.64 -11.94 7.52
C ASP A 30 -11.61 -11.81 6.38
N ALA A 31 -10.45 -11.21 6.65
CA ALA A 31 -9.43 -11.04 5.63
C ALA A 31 -8.82 -12.39 5.23
N ASN A 32 -8.56 -12.55 3.94
CA ASN A 32 -7.77 -13.68 3.48
C ASN A 32 -6.41 -13.68 4.21
N PRO A 33 -6.09 -14.73 5.00
CA PRO A 33 -4.90 -14.75 5.84
C PRO A 33 -3.60 -14.65 5.03
N HIS A 34 -3.59 -15.15 3.80
CA HIS A 34 -2.43 -15.05 2.92
C HIS A 34 -2.17 -13.60 2.49
N ALA A 35 -3.21 -12.90 2.01
CA ALA A 35 -3.10 -11.50 1.63
C ALA A 35 -2.71 -10.61 2.82
N ALA A 36 -3.27 -10.90 3.99
CA ALA A 36 -2.94 -10.19 5.22
C ALA A 36 -1.47 -10.38 5.61
N ALA A 37 -0.96 -11.63 5.54
CA ALA A 37 0.45 -11.93 5.84
C ALA A 37 1.40 -11.26 4.84
N VAL A 38 1.08 -11.31 3.56
CA VAL A 38 1.91 -10.71 2.48
C VAL A 38 1.96 -9.18 2.63
N THR A 39 0.83 -8.54 2.87
CA THR A 39 0.78 -7.07 3.05
C THR A 39 1.46 -6.62 4.34
N ALA A 40 1.38 -7.41 5.42
CA ALA A 40 2.12 -7.18 6.65
C ALA A 40 3.63 -7.30 6.43
N ALA A 41 4.08 -8.34 5.70
CA ALA A 41 5.47 -8.54 5.34
C ALA A 41 6.00 -7.37 4.49
N ALA A 42 5.24 -6.91 3.50
CA ALA A 42 5.60 -5.76 2.67
C ALA A 42 5.75 -4.48 3.51
N SER A 43 4.84 -4.24 4.44
CA SER A 43 4.90 -3.09 5.36
C SER A 43 6.13 -3.18 6.28
N ALA A 44 6.42 -4.35 6.83
CA ALA A 44 7.60 -4.59 7.67
C ALA A 44 8.90 -4.43 6.88
N LEU A 45 8.96 -4.94 5.64
CA LEU A 45 10.08 -4.76 4.74
C LEU A 45 10.32 -3.28 4.46
N ALA A 46 9.28 -2.53 4.08
CA ALA A 46 9.37 -1.11 3.79
C ALA A 46 9.95 -0.32 4.97
N LYS A 47 9.48 -0.61 6.18
CA LYS A 47 10.00 0.01 7.40
C LYS A 47 11.47 -0.36 7.65
N ARG A 48 11.84 -1.63 7.44
CA ARG A 48 13.17 -2.14 7.77
C ARG A 48 14.28 -1.61 6.85
N ILE A 49 13.94 -1.36 5.59
CA ILE A 49 14.88 -0.83 4.59
C ILE A 49 14.78 0.68 4.43
N ASP A 50 13.88 1.32 5.17
CA ASP A 50 13.56 2.75 5.01
C ASP A 50 13.19 3.05 3.54
N ALA A 51 12.18 2.35 3.03
CA ALA A 51 11.73 2.46 1.66
C ALA A 51 11.09 3.83 1.40
N ASP A 52 11.29 4.35 0.20
CA ASP A 52 10.75 5.64 -0.24
C ASP A 52 9.27 5.54 -0.61
N ALA A 53 8.83 4.37 -1.10
CA ALA A 53 7.43 4.08 -1.40
C ALA A 53 7.11 2.58 -1.31
N VAL A 54 5.81 2.28 -1.18
CA VAL A 54 5.27 0.93 -1.37
C VAL A 54 4.30 0.97 -2.54
N LEU A 55 4.58 0.21 -3.60
CA LEU A 55 3.68 0.04 -4.74
C LEU A 55 2.79 -1.17 -4.51
N SER A 56 1.48 -0.94 -4.42
CA SER A 56 0.47 -1.99 -4.32
C SER A 56 -0.31 -2.08 -5.62
N LEU A 57 -0.11 -3.16 -6.37
CA LEU A 57 -0.96 -3.49 -7.51
C LEU A 57 -2.24 -4.15 -7.00
N THR A 58 -3.38 -3.55 -7.28
CA THR A 58 -4.65 -4.02 -6.74
C THR A 58 -5.79 -3.75 -7.73
N TYR A 59 -6.70 -4.69 -7.89
CA TYR A 59 -7.87 -4.50 -8.74
C TYR A 59 -9.02 -3.83 -8.00
N THR A 60 -9.34 -4.33 -6.80
CA THR A 60 -10.46 -3.88 -5.97
C THR A 60 -10.05 -2.94 -4.84
N GLY A 61 -8.77 -2.65 -4.73
CA GLY A 61 -8.22 -1.90 -3.61
C GLY A 61 -8.01 -2.73 -2.33
N TYR A 62 -8.25 -4.04 -2.36
CA TYR A 62 -8.20 -4.88 -1.16
C TYR A 62 -6.80 -4.90 -0.54
N SER A 63 -5.76 -5.23 -1.31
CA SER A 63 -4.37 -5.27 -0.82
C SER A 63 -3.89 -3.90 -0.31
N ALA A 64 -4.26 -2.82 -1.00
CA ALA A 64 -3.90 -1.47 -0.57
C ALA A 64 -4.57 -1.09 0.76
N ARG A 65 -5.81 -1.52 1.00
CA ARG A 65 -6.50 -1.31 2.28
C ARG A 65 -5.86 -2.09 3.42
N LEU A 66 -5.50 -3.35 3.18
CA LEU A 66 -4.75 -4.15 4.16
C LEU A 66 -3.41 -3.50 4.48
N MET A 67 -2.69 -3.03 3.46
CA MET A 67 -1.43 -2.33 3.62
C MET A 67 -1.60 -1.04 4.44
N ALA A 68 -2.64 -0.25 4.17
CA ALA A 68 -2.93 0.97 4.92
C ALA A 68 -3.20 0.70 6.40
N ALA A 69 -3.81 -0.45 6.72
CA ALA A 69 -4.01 -0.88 8.11
C ALA A 69 -2.71 -1.19 8.83
N CYS A 70 -1.71 -1.69 8.12
CA CYS A 70 -0.37 -1.94 8.66
C CYS A 70 0.43 -0.65 8.91
N ARG A 71 -0.01 0.49 8.41
CA ARG A 71 0.59 1.82 8.61
C ARG A 71 2.09 1.86 8.31
N PRO A 72 2.53 1.53 7.10
CA PRO A 72 3.93 1.70 6.74
C PRO A 72 4.34 3.17 6.87
N SER A 73 5.62 3.43 7.13
CA SER A 73 6.17 4.79 7.15
C SER A 73 6.18 5.43 5.76
N ALA A 74 6.40 4.60 4.73
CA ALA A 74 6.40 5.02 3.34
C ALA A 74 4.98 5.19 2.79
N PRO A 75 4.74 6.10 1.84
CA PRO A 75 3.47 6.23 1.15
C PRO A 75 3.13 4.96 0.35
N ILE A 76 1.85 4.61 0.32
CA ILE A 76 1.34 3.48 -0.45
C ILE A 76 0.81 4.00 -1.79
N ILE A 77 1.51 3.71 -2.87
CA ILE A 77 1.05 3.98 -4.23
C ILE A 77 0.14 2.81 -4.63
N ALA A 78 -1.16 3.05 -4.67
CA ALA A 78 -2.13 2.02 -5.01
C ALA A 78 -2.50 2.11 -6.49
N ALA A 79 -1.88 1.26 -7.30
CA ALA A 79 -2.13 1.19 -8.73
C ALA A 79 -3.30 0.24 -9.03
N THR A 80 -4.36 0.77 -9.62
CA THR A 80 -5.59 0.04 -9.97
C THR A 80 -6.11 0.46 -11.35
N PRO A 81 -6.64 -0.45 -12.15
CA PRO A 81 -7.32 -0.09 -13.40
C PRO A 81 -8.74 0.46 -13.17
N ASP A 82 -9.29 0.31 -11.96
CA ASP A 82 -10.65 0.74 -11.66
C ASP A 82 -10.70 2.11 -10.99
N GLY A 83 -11.24 3.10 -11.69
CA GLY A 83 -11.37 4.45 -11.18
C GLY A 83 -12.31 4.59 -9.97
N ALA A 84 -13.27 3.68 -9.77
CA ALA A 84 -14.13 3.68 -8.61
C ALA A 84 -13.34 3.25 -7.37
N SER A 85 -12.57 2.18 -7.49
CA SER A 85 -11.63 1.72 -6.45
C SER A 85 -10.61 2.80 -6.10
N ALA A 86 -10.06 3.50 -7.10
CA ALA A 86 -9.11 4.59 -6.87
C ALA A 86 -9.72 5.71 -6.01
N ARG A 87 -10.96 6.12 -6.29
CA ARG A 87 -11.65 7.15 -5.48
C ARG A 87 -11.82 6.71 -4.02
N VAL A 88 -12.21 5.46 -3.79
CA VAL A 88 -12.36 4.91 -2.44
C VAL A 88 -11.02 4.86 -1.72
N LEU A 89 -9.97 4.44 -2.41
CA LEU A 89 -8.61 4.35 -1.85
C LEU A 89 -8.06 5.70 -1.40
N GLY A 90 -8.46 6.79 -2.04
CA GLY A 90 -8.09 8.15 -1.61
C GLY A 90 -8.57 8.53 -0.22
N CYS A 91 -9.53 7.81 0.37
CA CYS A 91 -10.00 8.02 1.73
C CYS A 91 -9.11 7.34 2.79
N PHE A 92 -8.16 6.49 2.39
CA PHE A 92 -7.29 5.79 3.31
C PHE A 92 -6.01 6.57 3.58
N ARG A 93 -5.63 6.64 4.85
CA ARG A 93 -4.42 7.35 5.27
C ARG A 93 -3.17 6.74 4.62
N GLY A 94 -2.34 7.60 4.05
CA GLY A 94 -1.07 7.21 3.45
C GLY A 94 -1.19 6.51 2.10
N VAL A 95 -2.41 6.42 1.54
CA VAL A 95 -2.65 5.84 0.23
C VAL A 95 -2.72 6.94 -0.82
N VAL A 96 -1.93 6.80 -1.86
CA VAL A 96 -1.94 7.62 -3.07
C VAL A 96 -2.51 6.74 -4.20
N PRO A 97 -3.78 6.90 -4.55
CA PRO A 97 -4.38 6.10 -5.60
C PRO A 97 -3.90 6.55 -6.96
N MET A 98 -3.61 5.59 -7.81
CA MET A 98 -3.15 5.81 -9.18
C MET A 98 -3.92 4.91 -10.14
N VAL A 99 -4.59 5.53 -11.11
CA VAL A 99 -5.24 4.77 -12.18
C VAL A 99 -4.21 4.42 -13.23
N VAL A 100 -4.10 3.13 -13.54
CA VAL A 100 -3.23 2.57 -14.57
C VAL A 100 -4.05 1.82 -15.60
N GLU A 101 -3.56 1.76 -16.83
CA GLU A 101 -4.19 0.92 -17.84
C GLU A 101 -4.05 -0.55 -17.45
N ARG A 102 -5.03 -1.36 -17.87
CA ARG A 102 -4.96 -2.80 -17.64
C ARG A 102 -3.96 -3.40 -18.62
N PRO A 103 -2.88 -4.01 -18.15
CA PRO A 103 -1.93 -4.65 -19.04
C PRO A 103 -2.55 -5.89 -19.72
N SER A 104 -2.06 -6.21 -20.91
CA SER A 104 -2.41 -7.45 -21.62
C SER A 104 -1.83 -8.66 -20.89
N GLU A 105 -0.60 -8.54 -20.45
CA GLU A 105 0.16 -9.57 -19.74
C GLU A 105 0.44 -9.11 -18.32
N ILE A 106 0.51 -10.05 -17.39
CA ILE A 106 0.71 -9.72 -15.98
C ILE A 106 2.11 -9.19 -15.69
N GLU A 107 3.07 -9.63 -16.48
CA GLU A 107 4.47 -9.23 -16.42
C GLU A 107 4.66 -7.73 -16.68
N ASP A 108 3.79 -7.14 -17.50
CA ASP A 108 3.84 -5.73 -17.86
C ASP A 108 3.21 -4.82 -16.78
N ALA A 109 2.44 -5.40 -15.88
CA ALA A 109 1.68 -4.63 -14.87
C ALA A 109 2.59 -3.77 -13.98
N ILE A 110 3.74 -4.31 -13.59
CA ILE A 110 4.65 -3.66 -12.66
C ILE A 110 5.46 -2.58 -13.35
N PRO A 111 6.14 -2.85 -14.48
CA PRO A 111 6.81 -1.80 -15.24
C PRO A 111 5.89 -0.64 -15.57
N MET A 112 4.68 -0.90 -16.08
CA MET A 112 3.69 0.13 -16.38
C MET A 112 3.30 0.96 -15.15
N ALA A 113 3.12 0.32 -14.01
CA ALA A 113 2.77 1.02 -12.78
C ALA A 113 3.94 1.87 -12.26
N LEU A 114 5.18 1.39 -12.33
CA LEU A 114 6.39 2.14 -11.97
C LEU A 114 6.59 3.34 -12.89
N ASP A 115 6.50 3.14 -14.20
CA ASP A 115 6.60 4.23 -15.19
C ASP A 115 5.55 5.31 -14.95
N ARG A 116 4.33 4.89 -14.64
CA ARG A 116 3.25 5.83 -14.30
C ARG A 116 3.52 6.57 -13.00
N ALA A 117 4.01 5.87 -11.97
CA ALA A 117 4.38 6.47 -10.69
C ALA A 117 5.50 7.50 -10.85
N ARG A 118 6.50 7.18 -11.70
CA ARG A 118 7.58 8.10 -12.06
C ARG A 118 7.05 9.32 -12.79
N ALA A 119 6.22 9.13 -13.80
CA ALA A 119 5.63 10.22 -14.58
C ALA A 119 4.78 11.19 -13.73
N LEU A 120 4.18 10.69 -12.64
CA LEU A 120 3.43 11.48 -11.68
C LEU A 120 4.29 12.07 -10.55
N GLY A 121 5.58 11.77 -10.51
CA GLY A 121 6.52 12.26 -9.49
C GLY A 121 6.39 11.58 -8.13
N HIS A 122 5.74 10.41 -8.06
CA HIS A 122 5.60 9.63 -6.83
C HIS A 122 6.83 8.77 -6.53
N VAL A 123 7.64 8.48 -7.55
CA VAL A 123 8.88 7.71 -7.45
C VAL A 123 9.95 8.44 -8.28
N ARG A 124 11.19 8.44 -7.80
CA ARG A 124 12.34 9.10 -8.41
C ARG A 124 13.49 8.10 -8.60
N SER A 125 14.43 8.44 -9.48
CA SER A 125 15.68 7.69 -9.64
C SER A 125 16.40 7.54 -8.29
N GLY A 126 16.81 6.34 -7.98
CA GLY A 126 17.45 5.97 -6.71
C GLY A 126 16.50 5.54 -5.60
N ASP A 127 15.19 5.76 -5.74
CA ASP A 127 14.22 5.38 -4.73
C ASP A 127 14.12 3.85 -4.58
N ARG A 128 13.98 3.40 -3.34
CA ARG A 128 13.72 2.01 -2.97
C ARG A 128 12.22 1.81 -2.84
N VAL A 129 11.66 1.01 -3.72
CA VAL A 129 10.22 0.75 -3.78
C VAL A 129 9.94 -0.71 -3.39
N VAL A 130 9.15 -0.91 -2.36
CA VAL A 130 8.62 -2.25 -2.05
C VAL A 130 7.39 -2.50 -2.91
N VAL A 131 7.42 -3.53 -3.72
CA VAL A 131 6.30 -3.88 -4.60
C VAL A 131 5.53 -5.05 -4.01
N CYS A 132 4.21 -4.90 -3.91
CA CYS A 132 3.27 -5.90 -3.43
C CYS A 132 2.21 -6.15 -4.49
N ALA A 133 2.18 -7.35 -5.04
CA ALA A 133 1.29 -7.71 -6.14
C ALA A 133 0.89 -9.18 -6.11
N SER A 134 -0.06 -9.56 -6.97
CA SER A 134 -0.31 -10.95 -7.31
C SER A 134 0.41 -11.32 -8.61
N ARG A 135 1.04 -12.49 -8.61
CA ARG A 135 1.65 -13.07 -9.81
C ARG A 135 0.72 -14.00 -10.58
N LEU A 136 -0.33 -14.49 -9.93
CA LEU A 136 -1.21 -15.50 -10.52
C LEU A 136 -2.31 -14.88 -11.38
N SER A 137 -2.83 -13.74 -10.96
CA SER A 137 -3.89 -13.04 -11.70
C SER A 137 -4.02 -11.61 -11.19
N PRO A 138 -4.30 -10.64 -12.06
CA PRO A 138 -4.62 -9.27 -11.64
C PRO A 138 -5.82 -9.18 -10.70
N ARG A 139 -6.65 -10.22 -10.64
CA ARG A 139 -7.85 -10.31 -9.79
C ARG A 139 -7.65 -11.13 -8.52
N SER A 140 -6.51 -11.79 -8.37
CA SER A 140 -6.19 -12.51 -7.14
C SER A 140 -5.61 -11.58 -6.08
N ASP A 141 -5.64 -12.06 -4.85
CA ASP A 141 -5.03 -11.37 -3.73
C ASP A 141 -3.51 -11.30 -3.89
N ALA A 142 -2.88 -10.32 -3.24
CA ALA A 142 -1.44 -10.20 -3.23
C ALA A 142 -0.79 -11.46 -2.66
N ASP A 143 0.17 -12.02 -3.38
CA ASP A 143 0.90 -13.24 -3.04
C ASP A 143 2.42 -13.06 -3.07
N THR A 144 2.89 -11.91 -3.52
CA THR A 144 4.32 -11.65 -3.73
C THR A 144 4.72 -10.27 -3.25
N VAL A 145 5.90 -10.22 -2.63
CA VAL A 145 6.58 -8.99 -2.23
C VAL A 145 8.00 -9.03 -2.74
N TRP A 146 8.49 -7.93 -3.28
CA TRP A 146 9.91 -7.77 -3.64
C TRP A 146 10.36 -6.32 -3.55
N LEU A 147 11.66 -6.13 -3.54
CA LEU A 147 12.30 -4.84 -3.59
C LEU A 147 12.65 -4.46 -5.03
N HIS A 148 12.27 -3.26 -5.43
CA HIS A 148 12.69 -2.61 -6.66
C HIS A 148 13.49 -1.36 -6.31
N THR A 149 14.62 -1.17 -6.99
CA THR A 149 15.36 0.10 -6.94
C THR A 149 15.18 0.77 -8.27
N GLU A 150 14.66 1.97 -8.23
CA GLU A 150 14.39 2.76 -9.43
C GLU A 150 15.72 3.19 -10.07
N PRO A 151 15.95 2.88 -11.35
CA PRO A 151 17.21 3.21 -12.03
C PRO A 151 17.44 4.71 -12.21
#